data_106197643156e91a063ccd441ef2511b
#
_entry.id   106197643156e91a063ccd441ef2511b
#
_cell.length_a   1.000
_cell.length_b   1.000
_cell.length_c   1.000
_cell.angle_alpha   90.00
_cell.angle_beta   90.00
_cell.angle_gamma   90.00
#
_symmetry.space_group_name_H-M   'P 1'
#
loop_
_entity.id
_entity.type
_entity.pdbx_description
1 polymer ?
#
loop_
_entity_poly.entity_id
_entity_poly.type
_entity_poly.pdbx_seq_one_letter_code
_entity_poly.pdbx_strand_id
1 'polypeptide(L)'
;EMSGSEDTGYSVVGYFDGQANPAFPVECPYLGQPAQVQEYLEKHDYVHYLFCCLPSKDREVIVSLIDYCENHLVHFFSVPNVRNYLHHRMSFNIMGNVPYLGLRPDPLSWPGNRLLKRTFDIVVSSVFLCTFFPVILIVVAIVTGLTMPGPLFFRQKRNGLNGREFYCYKFRSMKVNADADRIQATEHDPRKTRWGNIMRKTNIDELPQFINVLLGDMSIVGPRPHM
;
A
#
# COMPACT_ATOMS: atom_id res chain seq x y z
N GLU A 1 6.17 -3.05 23.17
CA GLU A 1 5.14 -2.14 22.59
C GLU A 1 3.87 -2.07 23.45
N MET A 2 3.52 -3.09 24.26
CA MET A 2 2.34 -3.07 25.13
C MET A 2 2.53 -2.22 26.42
N SER A 3 3.75 -2.08 26.92
CA SER A 3 4.02 -1.34 28.18
C SER A 3 4.14 0.18 28.00
N GLY A 4 4.12 0.69 26.78
CA GLY A 4 4.33 2.12 26.49
C GLY A 4 3.14 2.88 25.92
N SER A 5 1.97 2.26 25.73
CA SER A 5 0.79 2.95 25.25
C SER A 5 -0.29 3.02 26.36
N GLU A 6 -0.55 4.20 26.85
CA GLU A 6 -1.67 4.50 27.77
C GLU A 6 -3.04 4.10 27.21
N ASP A 7 -3.12 3.79 25.89
CA ASP A 7 -4.35 3.46 25.17
C ASP A 7 -4.76 1.97 25.20
N THR A 8 -3.91 1.05 25.68
CA THR A 8 -4.25 -0.38 25.62
C THR A 8 -5.05 -0.90 26.80
N GLY A 9 -5.06 -0.18 27.91
CA GLY A 9 -5.75 -0.57 29.15
C GLY A 9 -5.16 -1.82 29.83
N TYR A 10 -4.02 -2.35 29.35
CA TYR A 10 -3.32 -3.47 29.96
C TYR A 10 -2.15 -2.99 30.81
N SER A 11 -1.99 -3.62 32.00
CA SER A 11 -0.80 -3.49 32.84
C SER A 11 0.06 -4.75 32.69
N VAL A 12 1.30 -4.60 32.24
CA VAL A 12 2.23 -5.74 32.06
C VAL A 12 2.90 -6.04 33.39
N VAL A 13 2.69 -7.25 33.92
CA VAL A 13 3.26 -7.70 35.19
C VAL A 13 4.71 -8.12 35.00
N GLY A 14 5.05 -8.75 33.91
CA GLY A 14 6.40 -9.22 33.60
C GLY A 14 6.41 -10.22 32.46
N TYR A 15 7.58 -10.86 32.23
CA TYR A 15 7.73 -11.85 31.17
C TYR A 15 8.53 -13.08 31.62
N PHE A 16 8.28 -14.18 30.90
CA PHE A 16 9.00 -15.43 31.03
C PHE A 16 9.76 -15.71 29.73
N ASP A 17 11.02 -16.11 29.83
CA ASP A 17 11.84 -16.50 28.67
C ASP A 17 12.92 -17.51 29.12
N GLY A 18 13.63 -18.14 28.18
CA GLY A 18 14.76 -19.04 28.49
C GLY A 18 15.88 -18.33 29.26
N GLN A 19 16.08 -17.04 29.02
CA GLN A 19 17.03 -16.16 29.71
C GLN A 19 16.49 -14.74 29.81
N ALA A 20 16.95 -13.98 30.82
CA ALA A 20 16.62 -12.57 30.93
C ALA A 20 17.12 -11.78 29.70
N ASN A 21 16.25 -11.03 29.06
CA ASN A 21 16.56 -10.26 27.85
C ASN A 21 16.69 -8.78 28.19
N PRO A 22 17.89 -8.17 28.04
CA PRO A 22 18.11 -6.75 28.35
C PRO A 22 17.37 -5.77 27.42
N ALA A 23 16.78 -6.26 26.33
CA ALA A 23 15.98 -5.44 25.42
C ALA A 23 14.57 -5.13 25.97
N PHE A 24 14.11 -5.80 27.03
CA PHE A 24 12.83 -5.48 27.67
C PHE A 24 12.95 -4.23 28.56
N PRO A 25 11.90 -3.37 28.61
CA PRO A 25 11.85 -2.23 29.50
C PRO A 25 12.01 -2.64 30.99
N VAL A 26 12.60 -1.77 31.80
CA VAL A 26 12.78 -1.99 33.25
C VAL A 26 11.44 -2.21 33.96
N GLU A 27 10.36 -1.65 33.42
CA GLU A 27 8.99 -1.80 33.91
C GLU A 27 8.40 -3.21 33.70
N CYS A 28 9.05 -4.04 32.88
CA CYS A 28 8.62 -5.40 32.59
C CYS A 28 9.67 -6.39 33.12
N PRO A 29 9.60 -6.80 34.40
CA PRO A 29 10.62 -7.63 35.04
C PRO A 29 10.60 -9.06 34.47
N TYR A 30 11.80 -9.67 34.46
CA TYR A 30 11.94 -11.10 34.19
C TYR A 30 11.45 -11.93 35.37
N LEU A 31 10.48 -12.81 35.14
CA LEU A 31 9.82 -13.59 36.18
C LEU A 31 10.30 -15.04 36.26
N GLY A 32 11.02 -15.52 35.24
CA GLY A 32 11.52 -16.88 35.20
C GLY A 32 11.43 -17.57 33.86
N GLN A 33 11.60 -18.88 33.84
CA GLN A 33 11.51 -19.72 32.65
C GLN A 33 10.05 -20.07 32.30
N PRO A 34 9.73 -20.37 31.00
CA PRO A 34 8.38 -20.74 30.58
C PRO A 34 7.74 -21.89 31.37
N ALA A 35 8.54 -22.84 31.88
CA ALA A 35 8.06 -23.95 32.70
C ALA A 35 7.54 -23.51 34.10
N GLN A 36 7.91 -22.31 34.55
CA GLN A 36 7.51 -21.75 35.86
C GLN A 36 6.23 -20.89 35.79
N VAL A 37 5.67 -20.70 34.59
CA VAL A 37 4.48 -19.87 34.38
C VAL A 37 3.30 -20.37 35.20
N GLN A 38 3.01 -21.66 35.22
CA GLN A 38 1.88 -22.24 35.96
C GLN A 38 2.03 -21.98 37.47
N GLU A 39 3.21 -22.24 38.04
CA GLU A 39 3.48 -22.01 39.47
C GLU A 39 3.35 -20.51 39.81
N TYR A 40 3.72 -19.63 38.90
CA TYR A 40 3.56 -18.21 39.10
C TYR A 40 2.07 -17.80 39.08
N LEU A 41 1.30 -18.31 38.13
CA LEU A 41 -0.13 -18.01 38.01
C LEU A 41 -0.93 -18.53 39.23
N GLU A 42 -0.55 -19.67 39.80
CA GLU A 42 -1.15 -20.22 41.04
C GLU A 42 -0.98 -19.31 42.26
N LYS A 43 0.13 -18.55 42.28
CA LYS A 43 0.43 -17.64 43.38
C LYS A 43 -0.10 -16.22 43.17
N HIS A 44 -0.59 -15.88 41.98
CA HIS A 44 -0.90 -14.51 41.58
C HIS A 44 -2.26 -14.44 40.83
N ASP A 45 -3.36 -14.52 41.55
CA ASP A 45 -4.74 -14.52 41.02
C ASP A 45 -5.14 -13.24 40.28
N TYR A 46 -4.32 -12.18 40.35
CA TYR A 46 -4.58 -10.92 39.65
C TYR A 46 -4.15 -10.93 38.17
N VAL A 47 -3.53 -12.02 37.70
CA VAL A 47 -3.14 -12.15 36.27
C VAL A 47 -4.29 -12.70 35.46
N HIS A 48 -4.85 -11.87 34.60
CA HIS A 48 -6.02 -12.24 33.79
C HIS A 48 -5.68 -12.61 32.35
N TYR A 49 -4.49 -12.25 31.86
CA TYR A 49 -4.12 -12.41 30.46
C TYR A 49 -2.72 -13.00 30.32
N LEU A 50 -2.58 -14.05 29.52
CA LEU A 50 -1.31 -14.66 29.17
C LEU A 50 -1.08 -14.58 27.66
N PHE A 51 -0.02 -13.88 27.23
CA PHE A 51 0.41 -13.78 25.84
C PHE A 51 1.58 -14.74 25.59
N CYS A 52 1.34 -15.78 24.82
CA CYS A 52 2.33 -16.82 24.49
C CYS A 52 2.99 -16.52 23.14
N CYS A 53 4.31 -16.28 23.17
CA CYS A 53 5.16 -16.05 21.98
C CYS A 53 6.10 -17.24 21.72
N LEU A 54 5.89 -18.39 22.36
CA LEU A 54 6.74 -19.57 22.22
C LEU A 54 6.65 -20.12 20.78
N PRO A 55 7.76 -20.63 20.25
CA PRO A 55 7.76 -21.27 18.93
C PRO A 55 6.97 -22.58 18.96
N SER A 56 6.36 -22.95 17.83
CA SER A 56 5.49 -24.12 17.70
C SER A 56 6.18 -25.46 18.03
N LYS A 57 7.52 -25.49 18.11
CA LYS A 57 8.29 -26.67 18.54
C LYS A 57 8.05 -27.01 20.01
N ASP A 58 7.72 -26.02 20.85
CA ASP A 58 7.51 -26.17 22.29
C ASP A 58 6.03 -26.53 22.59
N ARG A 59 5.46 -27.39 21.75
CA ARG A 59 4.03 -27.75 21.76
C ARG A 59 3.55 -28.25 23.12
N GLU A 60 4.31 -29.06 23.81
CA GLU A 60 3.93 -29.66 25.09
C GLU A 60 3.72 -28.57 26.16
N VAL A 61 4.63 -27.59 26.20
CA VAL A 61 4.51 -26.46 27.12
C VAL A 61 3.30 -25.59 26.76
N ILE A 62 3.11 -25.33 25.47
CA ILE A 62 1.98 -24.51 25.00
C ILE A 62 0.64 -25.16 25.36
N VAL A 63 0.49 -26.45 25.09
CA VAL A 63 -0.75 -27.19 25.40
C VAL A 63 -1.02 -27.20 26.92
N SER A 64 -0.01 -27.48 27.75
CA SER A 64 -0.18 -27.47 29.19
C SER A 64 -0.58 -26.08 29.73
N LEU A 65 -0.06 -24.99 29.13
CA LEU A 65 -0.46 -23.63 29.49
C LEU A 65 -1.89 -23.31 29.06
N ILE A 66 -2.33 -23.80 27.89
CA ILE A 66 -3.73 -23.65 27.42
C ILE A 66 -4.66 -24.34 28.39
N ASP A 67 -4.41 -25.63 28.69
CA ASP A 67 -5.25 -26.42 29.62
C ASP A 67 -5.33 -25.78 31.01
N TYR A 68 -4.20 -25.25 31.50
CA TYR A 68 -4.17 -24.52 32.76
C TYR A 68 -5.03 -23.25 32.71
N CYS A 69 -4.86 -22.42 31.67
CA CYS A 69 -5.57 -21.15 31.51
C CYS A 69 -7.09 -21.36 31.39
N GLU A 70 -7.53 -22.39 30.66
CA GLU A 70 -8.96 -22.73 30.52
C GLU A 70 -9.58 -23.11 31.86
N ASN A 71 -8.85 -23.83 32.72
CA ASN A 71 -9.34 -24.28 34.02
C ASN A 71 -9.33 -23.17 35.09
N HIS A 72 -8.55 -22.09 34.91
CA HIS A 72 -8.35 -21.04 35.91
C HIS A 72 -8.84 -19.65 35.49
N LEU A 73 -9.66 -19.58 34.42
CA LEU A 73 -10.22 -18.32 33.90
C LEU A 73 -9.18 -17.27 33.46
N VAL A 74 -8.00 -17.72 33.06
CA VAL A 74 -6.95 -16.87 32.49
C VAL A 74 -7.13 -16.84 30.98
N HIS A 75 -7.19 -15.64 30.37
CA HIS A 75 -7.34 -15.53 28.92
C HIS A 75 -6.00 -15.81 28.23
N PHE A 76 -5.91 -16.89 27.46
CA PHE A 76 -4.73 -17.27 26.69
C PHE A 76 -4.74 -16.68 25.27
N PHE A 77 -3.64 -16.00 24.89
CA PHE A 77 -3.45 -15.48 23.55
C PHE A 77 -2.13 -16.01 22.96
N SER A 78 -2.22 -16.68 21.82
CA SER A 78 -1.04 -17.09 21.05
C SER A 78 -0.63 -16.01 20.07
N VAL A 79 0.61 -15.54 20.19
CA VAL A 79 1.20 -14.54 19.28
C VAL A 79 2.14 -15.23 18.33
N PRO A 80 1.76 -15.43 17.05
CA PRO A 80 2.61 -16.07 16.07
C PRO A 80 3.83 -15.19 15.74
N ASN A 81 4.99 -15.82 15.52
CA ASN A 81 6.17 -15.08 15.07
C ASN A 81 6.05 -14.73 13.58
N VAL A 82 5.58 -13.54 13.31
CA VAL A 82 5.37 -13.02 11.94
C VAL A 82 6.46 -12.02 11.50
N ARG A 83 7.61 -11.96 12.18
CA ARG A 83 8.67 -10.98 11.88
C ARG A 83 9.07 -10.93 10.41
N ASN A 84 9.11 -12.06 9.74
CA ASN A 84 9.48 -12.14 8.32
C ASN A 84 8.41 -11.57 7.36
N TYR A 85 7.21 -11.28 7.85
CA TYR A 85 6.06 -10.82 7.04
C TYR A 85 5.61 -9.40 7.38
N LEU A 86 6.27 -8.73 8.35
CA LEU A 86 5.87 -7.40 8.85
C LEU A 86 5.98 -6.25 7.83
N HIS A 87 6.67 -6.46 6.71
CA HIS A 87 6.77 -5.46 5.65
C HIS A 87 5.49 -5.34 4.81
N HIS A 88 4.55 -6.26 4.96
CA HIS A 88 3.28 -6.27 4.23
C HIS A 88 2.11 -6.21 5.21
N ARG A 89 1.08 -5.44 4.85
CA ARG A 89 -0.18 -5.41 5.61
C ARG A 89 -0.89 -6.74 5.44
N MET A 90 -0.72 -7.63 6.41
CA MET A 90 -1.35 -8.94 6.43
C MET A 90 -2.67 -8.89 7.20
N SER A 91 -3.63 -9.67 6.75
CA SER A 91 -4.88 -9.95 7.46
C SER A 91 -4.87 -11.39 7.96
N PHE A 92 -5.35 -11.58 9.17
CA PHE A 92 -5.59 -12.90 9.73
C PHE A 92 -6.98 -13.35 9.30
N ASN A 93 -7.07 -14.50 8.65
CA ASN A 93 -8.30 -15.07 8.14
C ASN A 93 -8.43 -16.54 8.55
N ILE A 94 -9.65 -17.07 8.51
CA ILE A 94 -9.93 -18.47 8.83
C ILE A 94 -10.61 -19.09 7.61
N MET A 95 -10.09 -20.23 7.13
CA MET A 95 -10.68 -21.03 6.07
C MET A 95 -11.15 -22.36 6.68
N GLY A 96 -12.44 -22.47 6.94
CA GLY A 96 -12.97 -23.57 7.75
C GLY A 96 -12.39 -23.51 9.18
N ASN A 97 -11.60 -24.51 9.56
CA ASN A 97 -10.92 -24.56 10.86
C ASN A 97 -9.42 -24.22 10.79
N VAL A 98 -8.92 -23.79 9.61
CA VAL A 98 -7.50 -23.49 9.42
C VAL A 98 -7.28 -21.99 9.42
N PRO A 99 -6.58 -21.43 10.42
CA PRO A 99 -6.17 -20.04 10.41
C PRO A 99 -5.02 -19.82 9.41
N TYR A 100 -5.10 -18.74 8.62
CA TYR A 100 -4.02 -18.37 7.71
C TYR A 100 -3.81 -16.86 7.68
N LEU A 101 -2.57 -16.47 7.41
CA LEU A 101 -2.19 -15.09 7.17
C LEU A 101 -2.22 -14.82 5.66
N GLY A 102 -3.09 -13.91 5.24
CA GLY A 102 -3.20 -13.48 3.86
C GLY A 102 -2.81 -12.01 3.69
N LEU A 103 -2.45 -11.62 2.49
CA LEU A 103 -2.35 -10.21 2.15
C LEU A 103 -3.74 -9.60 2.27
N ARG A 104 -3.78 -8.35 2.75
CA ARG A 104 -5.06 -7.63 2.84
C ARG A 104 -5.73 -7.60 1.47
N PRO A 105 -6.98 -8.03 1.35
CA PRO A 105 -7.67 -8.03 0.06
C PRO A 105 -7.72 -6.61 -0.50
N ASP A 106 -7.38 -6.47 -1.78
CA ASP A 106 -7.50 -5.20 -2.49
C ASP A 106 -8.97 -4.76 -2.46
N PRO A 107 -9.30 -3.55 -1.99
CA PRO A 107 -10.65 -3.01 -2.05
C PRO A 107 -11.26 -3.06 -3.46
N LEU A 108 -10.44 -2.99 -4.51
CA LEU A 108 -10.87 -3.09 -5.91
C LEU A 108 -11.17 -4.54 -6.37
N SER A 109 -10.92 -5.56 -5.54
CA SER A 109 -11.38 -6.92 -5.81
C SER A 109 -12.91 -7.04 -5.78
N TRP A 110 -13.59 -6.18 -5.03
CA TRP A 110 -15.05 -6.13 -4.93
C TRP A 110 -15.67 -5.46 -6.15
N PRO A 111 -16.62 -6.11 -6.86
CA PRO A 111 -17.24 -5.57 -8.06
C PRO A 111 -17.88 -4.18 -7.85
N GLY A 112 -18.54 -3.97 -6.70
CA GLY A 112 -19.16 -2.68 -6.35
C GLY A 112 -18.14 -1.53 -6.29
N ASN A 113 -16.99 -1.73 -5.65
CA ASN A 113 -15.93 -0.73 -5.57
C ASN A 113 -15.31 -0.44 -6.94
N ARG A 114 -15.18 -1.48 -7.77
CA ARG A 114 -14.69 -1.34 -9.14
C ARG A 114 -15.65 -0.53 -10.00
N LEU A 115 -16.95 -0.79 -9.87
CA LEU A 115 -17.99 -0.03 -10.57
C LEU A 115 -18.01 1.44 -10.11
N LEU A 116 -18.01 1.68 -8.79
CA LEU A 116 -17.98 3.02 -8.21
C LEU A 116 -16.76 3.80 -8.72
N LYS A 117 -15.59 3.17 -8.67
CA LYS A 117 -14.35 3.77 -9.19
C LYS A 117 -14.46 4.11 -10.68
N ARG A 118 -14.98 3.21 -11.50
CA ARG A 118 -15.14 3.43 -12.93
C ARG A 118 -16.13 4.56 -13.23
N THR A 119 -17.25 4.61 -12.50
CA THR A 119 -18.22 5.71 -12.61
C THR A 119 -17.58 7.05 -12.27
N PHE A 120 -16.80 7.11 -11.18
CA PHE A 120 -16.04 8.30 -10.81
C PHE A 120 -15.08 8.73 -11.93
N ASP A 121 -14.29 7.81 -12.48
CA ASP A 121 -13.34 8.07 -13.56
C ASP A 121 -14.07 8.64 -14.81
N ILE A 122 -15.21 8.07 -15.20
CA ILE A 122 -16.01 8.52 -16.34
C ILE A 122 -16.59 9.92 -16.10
N VAL A 123 -17.23 10.14 -14.93
CA VAL A 123 -17.87 11.42 -14.63
C VAL A 123 -16.84 12.55 -14.59
N VAL A 124 -15.75 12.38 -13.84
CA VAL A 124 -14.73 13.43 -13.72
C VAL A 124 -14.03 13.69 -15.05
N SER A 125 -13.71 12.65 -15.82
CA SER A 125 -13.08 12.81 -17.14
C SER A 125 -14.00 13.49 -18.12
N SER A 126 -15.29 13.14 -18.14
CA SER A 126 -16.27 13.76 -19.03
C SER A 126 -16.49 15.24 -18.71
N VAL A 127 -16.66 15.57 -17.43
CA VAL A 127 -16.78 16.97 -16.99
C VAL A 127 -15.54 17.76 -17.39
N PHE A 128 -14.34 17.24 -17.12
CA PHE A 128 -13.09 17.91 -17.48
C PHE A 128 -12.96 18.12 -19.01
N LEU A 129 -13.21 17.06 -19.79
CA LEU A 129 -13.08 17.09 -21.25
C LEU A 129 -14.12 18.02 -21.91
N CYS A 130 -15.31 18.17 -21.35
CA CYS A 130 -16.33 19.04 -21.90
C CYS A 130 -16.19 20.51 -21.48
N THR A 131 -15.62 20.80 -20.30
CA THR A 131 -15.56 22.17 -19.76
C THR A 131 -14.18 22.80 -19.94
N PHE A 132 -13.14 22.24 -19.31
CA PHE A 132 -11.82 22.85 -19.25
C PHE A 132 -10.93 22.51 -20.45
N PHE A 133 -11.00 21.26 -20.92
CA PHE A 133 -10.10 20.78 -21.97
C PHE A 133 -10.22 21.56 -23.29
N PRO A 134 -11.40 21.99 -23.80
CA PRO A 134 -11.49 22.75 -25.05
C PRO A 134 -10.76 24.09 -24.97
N VAL A 135 -10.86 24.79 -23.83
CA VAL A 135 -10.17 26.07 -23.62
C VAL A 135 -8.67 25.88 -23.59
N ILE A 136 -8.22 24.88 -22.83
CA ILE A 136 -6.79 24.52 -22.74
C ILE A 136 -6.26 24.08 -24.11
N LEU A 137 -7.01 23.28 -24.84
CA LEU A 137 -6.66 22.80 -26.18
C LEU A 137 -6.41 23.97 -27.16
N ILE A 138 -7.30 24.98 -27.16
CA ILE A 138 -7.15 26.16 -28.01
C ILE A 138 -5.87 26.92 -27.66
N VAL A 139 -5.64 27.20 -26.37
CA VAL A 139 -4.45 27.91 -25.89
C VAL A 139 -3.17 27.14 -26.25
N VAL A 140 -3.15 25.84 -25.95
CA VAL A 140 -1.99 24.98 -26.25
C VAL A 140 -1.75 24.87 -27.76
N ALA A 141 -2.83 24.77 -28.57
CA ALA A 141 -2.72 24.70 -30.02
C ALA A 141 -2.11 25.96 -30.63
N ILE A 142 -2.57 27.15 -30.18
CA ILE A 142 -2.04 28.43 -30.67
C ILE A 142 -0.55 28.58 -30.27
N VAL A 143 -0.22 28.43 -29.01
CA VAL A 143 1.16 28.63 -28.53
C VAL A 143 2.12 27.58 -29.09
N THR A 144 1.69 26.31 -29.18
CA THR A 144 2.49 25.23 -29.76
C THR A 144 2.69 25.45 -31.26
N GLY A 145 1.63 25.87 -31.98
CA GLY A 145 1.71 26.18 -33.42
C GLY A 145 2.72 27.29 -33.72
N LEU A 146 2.77 28.34 -32.89
CA LEU A 146 3.69 29.46 -33.04
C LEU A 146 5.14 29.14 -32.61
N THR A 147 5.31 28.29 -31.59
CA THR A 147 6.64 28.02 -30.99
C THR A 147 7.30 26.72 -31.45
N MET A 148 6.50 25.74 -31.84
CA MET A 148 6.94 24.41 -32.21
C MET A 148 6.08 23.83 -33.35
N PRO A 149 6.28 24.25 -34.60
CA PRO A 149 5.44 23.76 -35.71
C PRO A 149 5.49 22.23 -35.84
N GLY A 150 4.31 21.63 -36.19
CA GLY A 150 4.14 20.18 -36.32
C GLY A 150 2.92 19.64 -35.52
N PRO A 151 2.76 18.33 -35.37
CA PRO A 151 1.60 17.72 -34.74
C PRO A 151 1.43 18.16 -33.28
N LEU A 152 0.19 18.47 -32.85
CA LEU A 152 -0.13 18.94 -31.51
C LEU A 152 -0.04 17.80 -30.48
N PHE A 153 -0.52 16.62 -30.85
CA PHE A 153 -0.55 15.46 -29.99
C PHE A 153 0.65 14.55 -30.21
N PHE A 154 1.12 13.98 -29.13
CA PHE A 154 2.11 12.90 -29.10
C PHE A 154 1.45 11.65 -28.52
N ARG A 155 1.73 10.49 -29.08
CA ARG A 155 1.22 9.19 -28.62
C ARG A 155 2.40 8.30 -28.30
N GLN A 156 2.39 7.67 -27.14
CA GLN A 156 3.42 6.73 -26.71
C GLN A 156 2.80 5.45 -26.20
N LYS A 157 3.33 4.31 -26.62
CA LYS A 157 2.92 3.01 -26.07
C LYS A 157 3.29 2.89 -24.60
N ARG A 158 2.36 2.40 -23.81
CA ARG A 158 2.50 2.14 -22.36
C ARG A 158 1.82 0.83 -22.01
N ASN A 159 2.32 0.17 -20.95
CA ASN A 159 1.70 -1.02 -20.41
C ASN A 159 0.63 -0.61 -19.38
N GLY A 160 -0.60 -1.00 -19.65
CA GLY A 160 -1.75 -0.79 -18.76
C GLY A 160 -2.04 -2.00 -17.89
N LEU A 161 -3.29 -2.09 -17.44
CA LEU A 161 -3.76 -3.17 -16.60
C LEU A 161 -3.56 -4.54 -17.29
N ASN A 162 -3.05 -5.52 -16.54
CA ASN A 162 -2.76 -6.88 -17.02
C ASN A 162 -1.76 -6.95 -18.20
N GLY A 163 -0.85 -5.97 -18.29
CA GLY A 163 0.17 -5.96 -19.34
C GLY A 163 -0.34 -5.60 -20.73
N ARG A 164 -1.59 -5.15 -20.89
CA ARG A 164 -2.12 -4.72 -22.19
C ARG A 164 -1.49 -3.40 -22.61
N GLU A 165 -0.91 -3.37 -23.81
CA GLU A 165 -0.39 -2.15 -24.40
C GLU A 165 -1.52 -1.22 -24.82
N PHE A 166 -1.38 0.09 -24.54
CA PHE A 166 -2.25 1.14 -25.03
C PHE A 166 -1.45 2.38 -25.43
N TYR A 167 -2.07 3.27 -26.22
CA TYR A 167 -1.46 4.53 -26.61
C TYR A 167 -1.85 5.64 -25.60
N CYS A 168 -0.87 6.10 -24.84
CA CYS A 168 -1.02 7.22 -23.93
C CYS A 168 -0.97 8.54 -24.70
N TYR A 169 -2.03 9.35 -24.62
CA TYR A 169 -2.13 10.66 -25.28
C TYR A 169 -1.48 11.74 -24.45
N LYS A 170 -0.67 12.58 -25.09
CA LYS A 170 -0.05 13.78 -24.49
C LYS A 170 -0.02 14.92 -25.48
N PHE A 171 0.07 16.16 -24.99
CA PHE A 171 0.52 17.26 -25.84
C PHE A 171 2.02 17.12 -26.11
N ARG A 172 2.42 17.46 -27.32
CA ARG A 172 3.83 17.48 -27.68
C ARG A 172 4.54 18.63 -26.97
N SER A 173 5.48 18.32 -26.12
CA SER A 173 6.29 19.26 -25.33
C SER A 173 7.73 19.38 -25.81
N MET A 174 8.09 18.69 -26.91
CA MET A 174 9.46 18.69 -27.49
C MET A 174 9.39 18.80 -29.00
N LYS A 175 10.51 19.25 -29.62
CA LYS A 175 10.63 19.27 -31.07
C LYS A 175 10.55 17.85 -31.63
N VAL A 176 9.99 17.72 -32.83
CA VAL A 176 9.85 16.43 -33.54
C VAL A 176 11.25 15.86 -33.84
N ASN A 177 11.47 14.60 -33.49
CA ASN A 177 12.65 13.84 -33.90
C ASN A 177 12.31 12.36 -34.10
N ALA A 178 13.18 11.63 -34.79
CA ALA A 178 12.99 10.21 -35.10
C ALA A 178 13.16 9.29 -33.88
N ASP A 179 13.79 9.75 -32.80
CA ASP A 179 14.14 8.94 -31.62
C ASP A 179 13.22 9.17 -30.43
N ALA A 180 12.04 9.75 -30.65
CA ALA A 180 11.09 10.14 -29.60
C ALA A 180 10.66 8.97 -28.69
N ASP A 181 10.59 7.75 -29.24
CA ASP A 181 10.17 6.53 -28.52
C ASP A 181 11.33 5.73 -27.90
N ARG A 182 12.58 6.08 -28.24
CA ARG A 182 13.76 5.29 -27.83
C ARG A 182 14.58 5.97 -26.73
N ILE A 183 14.63 7.30 -26.71
CA ILE A 183 15.50 8.05 -25.81
C ILE A 183 14.67 8.85 -24.81
N GLN A 184 14.81 8.53 -23.53
CA GLN A 184 14.19 9.32 -22.46
C GLN A 184 14.79 10.74 -22.42
N ALA A 185 13.92 11.73 -22.14
CA ALA A 185 14.34 13.11 -22.05
C ALA A 185 15.24 13.36 -20.82
N THR A 186 16.44 13.85 -21.04
CA THR A 186 17.37 14.26 -19.99
C THR A 186 17.10 15.71 -19.53
N GLU A 187 17.72 16.14 -18.43
CA GLU A 187 17.50 17.48 -17.86
C GLU A 187 17.87 18.60 -18.83
N HIS A 188 18.98 18.47 -19.56
CA HIS A 188 19.50 19.44 -20.54
C HIS A 188 19.29 19.02 -22.01
N ASP A 189 18.16 18.39 -22.31
CA ASP A 189 17.85 17.89 -23.65
C ASP A 189 17.64 19.07 -24.65
N PRO A 190 18.39 19.14 -25.76
CA PRO A 190 18.30 20.21 -26.74
C PRO A 190 16.95 20.28 -27.49
N ARG A 191 16.16 19.23 -27.39
CA ARG A 191 14.80 19.15 -27.97
C ARG A 191 13.77 19.95 -27.17
N LYS A 192 14.08 20.35 -25.93
CA LYS A 192 13.18 21.10 -25.06
C LYS A 192 13.10 22.56 -25.52
N THR A 193 11.86 23.09 -25.55
CA THR A 193 11.59 24.51 -25.75
C THR A 193 11.17 25.16 -24.43
N ARG A 194 11.19 26.49 -24.34
CA ARG A 194 10.68 27.21 -23.16
C ARG A 194 9.23 26.86 -22.87
N TRP A 195 8.39 26.83 -23.91
CA TRP A 195 7.00 26.45 -23.80
C TRP A 195 6.81 24.98 -23.36
N GLY A 196 7.54 24.06 -23.97
CA GLY A 196 7.53 22.65 -23.56
C GLY A 196 7.96 22.44 -22.12
N ASN A 197 8.91 23.21 -21.63
CA ASN A 197 9.32 23.16 -20.22
C ASN A 197 8.20 23.66 -19.27
N ILE A 198 7.46 24.71 -19.66
CA ILE A 198 6.30 25.19 -18.88
C ILE A 198 5.24 24.08 -18.83
N MET A 199 4.86 23.52 -19.97
CA MET A 199 3.85 22.44 -20.04
C MET A 199 4.24 21.25 -19.14
N ARG A 200 5.51 20.83 -19.14
CA ARG A 200 6.00 19.72 -18.31
C ARG A 200 6.03 20.04 -16.82
N LYS A 201 6.45 21.25 -16.45
CA LYS A 201 6.44 21.69 -15.04
C LYS A 201 5.03 21.79 -14.46
N THR A 202 4.06 22.14 -15.29
CA THR A 202 2.65 22.29 -14.90
C THR A 202 1.82 21.03 -15.17
N ASN A 203 2.41 19.96 -15.74
CA ASN A 203 1.75 18.75 -16.20
C ASN A 203 0.62 18.97 -17.22
N ILE A 204 0.58 20.14 -17.88
CA ILE A 204 -0.41 20.44 -18.95
C ILE A 204 -0.26 19.46 -20.11
N ASP A 205 0.96 19.02 -20.41
CA ASP A 205 1.22 18.04 -21.45
C ASP A 205 0.54 16.68 -21.21
N GLU A 206 0.17 16.34 -19.98
CA GLU A 206 -0.49 15.08 -19.64
C GLU A 206 -2.03 15.17 -19.63
N LEU A 207 -2.62 16.36 -19.78
CA LEU A 207 -4.08 16.53 -19.76
C LEU A 207 -4.85 15.72 -20.82
N PRO A 208 -4.32 15.44 -22.04
CA PRO A 208 -4.98 14.55 -22.98
C PRO A 208 -5.18 13.12 -22.48
N GLN A 209 -4.47 12.70 -21.38
CA GLN A 209 -4.67 11.38 -20.77
C GLN A 209 -6.07 11.18 -20.18
N PHE A 210 -6.83 12.25 -19.92
CA PHE A 210 -8.25 12.13 -19.54
C PHE A 210 -9.07 11.43 -20.64
N ILE A 211 -8.64 11.46 -21.90
CA ILE A 211 -9.22 10.67 -22.98
C ILE A 211 -8.96 9.17 -22.73
N ASN A 212 -7.74 8.80 -22.33
CA ASN A 212 -7.42 7.42 -21.99
C ASN A 212 -8.21 6.93 -20.76
N VAL A 213 -8.43 7.81 -19.77
CA VAL A 213 -9.28 7.49 -18.62
C VAL A 213 -10.70 7.21 -19.07
N LEU A 214 -11.27 8.05 -19.94
CA LEU A 214 -12.63 7.87 -20.48
C LEU A 214 -12.75 6.57 -21.28
N LEU A 215 -11.73 6.23 -22.08
CA LEU A 215 -11.66 4.96 -22.84
C LEU A 215 -11.49 3.73 -21.94
N GLY A 216 -10.94 3.90 -20.73
CA GLY A 216 -10.72 2.82 -19.77
C GLY A 216 -9.31 2.24 -19.74
N ASP A 217 -8.39 2.83 -20.49
CA ASP A 217 -6.99 2.41 -20.51
C ASP A 217 -6.25 2.81 -19.22
N MET A 218 -6.74 3.88 -18.56
CA MET A 218 -6.16 4.47 -17.36
C MET A 218 -7.26 4.80 -16.34
N SER A 219 -6.83 5.15 -15.12
CA SER A 219 -7.67 5.72 -14.07
C SER A 219 -7.05 7.02 -13.57
N ILE A 220 -7.88 7.95 -13.08
CA ILE A 220 -7.43 9.23 -12.49
C ILE A 220 -6.53 8.96 -11.28
N VAL A 221 -6.91 8.00 -10.45
CA VAL A 221 -6.16 7.58 -9.27
C VAL A 221 -5.70 6.13 -9.43
N GLY A 222 -4.42 5.92 -9.55
CA GLY A 222 -3.84 4.58 -9.73
C GLY A 222 -2.33 4.62 -9.96
N PRO A 223 -1.69 3.44 -10.08
CA PRO A 223 -0.28 3.37 -10.40
C PRO A 223 -0.02 3.95 -11.80
N ARG A 224 1.12 4.63 -11.95
CA ARG A 224 1.52 5.20 -13.23
C ARG A 224 1.92 4.08 -14.20
N PRO A 225 1.39 4.04 -15.45
CA PRO A 225 1.78 3.03 -16.42
C PRO A 225 3.26 3.18 -16.80
N HIS A 226 3.97 2.04 -16.76
CA HIS A 226 5.39 1.96 -17.10
C HIS A 226 5.60 1.82 -18.62
N MET A 227 6.81 2.15 -19.07
CA MET A 227 7.27 1.84 -20.43
C MET A 227 7.69 0.40 -20.51
#